data_25e26fa8e1415c11f1481c3a1a052814
#
_entry.id   25e26fa8e1415c11f1481c3a1a052814
#
_cell.length_a   1.000
_cell.length_b   1.000
_cell.length_c   1.000
_cell.angle_alpha   90.00
_cell.angle_beta   90.00
_cell.angle_gamma   90.00
#
_symmetry.space_group_name_H-M   'P 1'
#
loop_
_entity.id
_entity.type
_entity.pdbx_description
1 polymer ?
#
loop_
_entity_poly.entity_id
_entity_poly.type
_entity_poly.pdbx_seq_one_letter_code
_entity_poly.pdbx_strand_id
1 'polypeptide(L)'
;MKEKLLKIIKHYGLNHQQRKLEEEVYELQEAITRYEMARETNSTGGIYSLVAFEEHIVEEIADVCVLLMQITDYFKLDVPSIDKIMEMKIDRQIERIKNGEHN
;
A
#
# COMPACT_ATOMS: atom_id res chain seq x y z
N MET A 1 14.03 -8.81 10.72
CA MET A 1 13.16 -8.49 9.59
C MET A 1 13.94 -8.07 8.36
N LYS A 2 14.89 -7.16 8.50
CA LYS A 2 15.72 -6.67 7.39
C LYS A 2 16.43 -7.78 6.62
N GLU A 3 17.00 -8.73 7.32
CA GLU A 3 17.72 -9.84 6.70
C GLU A 3 16.81 -10.69 5.81
N LYS A 4 15.59 -10.92 6.25
CA LYS A 4 14.60 -11.67 5.49
C LYS A 4 14.16 -10.91 4.24
N LEU A 5 13.96 -9.61 4.34
CA LEU A 5 13.59 -8.76 3.21
C LEU A 5 14.66 -8.78 2.13
N LEU A 6 15.94 -8.66 2.53
CA LEU A 6 17.05 -8.71 1.59
C LEU A 6 17.17 -10.08 0.93
N LYS A 7 16.92 -11.14 1.69
CA LYS A 7 16.96 -12.50 1.16
C LYS A 7 15.92 -12.67 0.04
N ILE A 8 14.72 -12.14 0.25
CA ILE A 8 13.64 -12.25 -0.73
C ILE A 8 13.99 -11.52 -2.03
N ILE A 9 14.36 -10.25 -1.91
CA ILE A 9 14.62 -9.44 -3.12
C ILE A 9 15.87 -9.91 -3.86
N LYS A 10 16.85 -10.42 -3.16
CA LYS A 10 18.04 -11.01 -3.81
C LYS A 10 17.69 -12.29 -4.54
N HIS A 11 16.77 -13.08 -4.01
CA HIS A 11 16.34 -14.31 -4.66
C HIS A 11 15.60 -14.03 -5.97
N TYR A 12 14.61 -13.15 -5.94
CA TYR A 12 13.76 -12.86 -7.11
C TYR A 12 14.34 -11.81 -8.04
N GLY A 13 15.13 -10.90 -7.51
CA GLY A 13 15.71 -9.79 -8.26
C GLY A 13 14.84 -8.54 -8.25
N LEU A 14 15.50 -7.40 -8.40
CA LEU A 14 14.82 -6.10 -8.35
C LEU A 14 13.74 -5.96 -9.42
N ASN A 15 14.05 -6.34 -10.66
CA ASN A 15 13.09 -6.21 -11.75
C ASN A 15 11.83 -7.05 -11.52
N HIS A 16 12.00 -8.26 -11.01
CA HIS A 16 10.86 -9.11 -10.66
C HIS A 16 10.00 -8.47 -9.58
N GLN A 17 10.63 -7.93 -8.55
CA GLN A 17 9.91 -7.34 -7.43
C GLN A 17 9.25 -6.01 -7.79
N GLN A 18 9.80 -5.26 -8.74
CA GLN A 18 9.12 -4.08 -9.27
C GLN A 18 7.82 -4.45 -9.98
N ARG A 19 7.83 -5.51 -10.79
CA ARG A 19 6.63 -5.99 -11.45
C ARG A 19 5.62 -6.54 -10.44
N LYS A 20 6.13 -7.21 -9.41
CA LYS A 20 5.27 -7.71 -8.34
C LYS A 20 4.58 -6.56 -7.60
N LEU A 21 5.29 -5.45 -7.39
CA LEU A 21 4.71 -4.27 -6.78
C LEU A 21 3.54 -3.73 -7.60
N GLU A 22 3.68 -3.67 -8.92
CA GLU A 22 2.59 -3.24 -9.78
C GLU A 22 1.36 -4.16 -9.63
N GLU A 23 1.57 -5.47 -9.60
CA GLU A 23 0.50 -6.44 -9.40
C GLU A 23 -0.20 -6.23 -8.05
N GLU A 24 0.56 -6.06 -6.99
CA GLU A 24 -0.02 -5.91 -5.65
C GLU A 24 -0.75 -4.58 -5.50
N VAL A 25 -0.26 -3.52 -6.12
CA VAL A 25 -0.97 -2.23 -6.13
C VAL A 25 -2.31 -2.37 -6.86
N TYR A 26 -2.33 -3.08 -7.99
CA TYR A 26 -3.57 -3.33 -8.72
C TYR A 26 -4.55 -4.16 -7.87
N GLU A 27 -4.06 -5.20 -7.20
CA GLU A 27 -4.89 -6.03 -6.33
C GLU A 27 -5.45 -5.24 -5.15
N LEU A 28 -4.66 -4.30 -4.61
CA LEU A 28 -5.14 -3.40 -3.57
C LEU A 28 -6.29 -2.52 -4.08
N GLN A 29 -6.14 -1.96 -5.28
CA GLN A 29 -7.19 -1.15 -5.88
C GLN A 29 -8.47 -1.96 -6.10
N GLU A 30 -8.34 -3.21 -6.56
CA GLU A 30 -9.48 -4.10 -6.71
C GLU A 30 -10.15 -4.40 -5.37
N ALA A 31 -9.36 -4.64 -4.34
CA ALA A 31 -9.89 -4.94 -3.01
C ALA A 31 -10.70 -3.76 -2.46
N ILE A 32 -10.20 -2.54 -2.66
CA ILE A 32 -10.91 -1.32 -2.25
C ILE A 32 -12.21 -1.17 -3.02
N THR A 33 -12.16 -1.38 -4.33
CA THR A 33 -13.34 -1.29 -5.18
C THR A 33 -14.42 -2.29 -4.76
N ARG A 34 -14.03 -3.51 -4.45
CA ARG A 34 -14.97 -4.55 -4.00
C ARG A 34 -15.62 -4.16 -2.67
N TYR A 35 -14.83 -3.62 -1.75
CA TYR A 35 -15.37 -3.14 -0.48
C TYR A 35 -16.40 -2.04 -0.70
N GLU A 36 -16.07 -1.04 -1.51
CA GLU A 36 -16.97 0.08 -1.79
C GLU A 36 -18.25 -0.39 -2.47
N MET A 37 -18.16 -1.29 -3.42
CA MET A 37 -19.33 -1.86 -4.08
C MET A 37 -20.22 -2.62 -3.12
N ALA A 38 -19.62 -3.45 -2.24
CA ALA A 38 -20.36 -4.19 -1.25
C ALA A 38 -21.08 -3.26 -0.26
N ARG A 39 -20.42 -2.18 0.13
CA ARG A 39 -20.99 -1.19 1.03
C ARG A 39 -22.15 -0.43 0.39
N GLU A 40 -21.97 0.02 -0.85
CA GLU A 40 -22.97 0.79 -1.58
C GLU A 40 -24.23 -0.01 -1.90
N THR A 41 -24.05 -1.25 -2.30
CA THR A 41 -25.19 -2.09 -2.65
C THR A 41 -25.92 -2.60 -1.44
N ASN A 42 -25.40 -2.33 -0.23
CA ASN A 42 -25.95 -2.87 0.99
C ASN A 42 -26.18 -4.39 0.83
N SER A 43 -25.21 -5.01 0.19
CA SER A 43 -25.39 -6.36 -0.27
C SER A 43 -25.59 -7.31 0.89
N THR A 44 -26.36 -8.28 0.60
CA THR A 44 -26.70 -9.37 1.48
C THR A 44 -25.45 -10.06 1.98
N GLY A 45 -25.44 -10.40 3.23
CA GLY A 45 -24.29 -10.89 3.93
C GLY A 45 -23.88 -9.94 5.04
N GLY A 46 -24.34 -8.68 4.94
CA GLY A 46 -24.23 -7.72 6.02
C GLY A 46 -22.81 -7.55 6.53
N ILE A 47 -22.66 -7.51 7.84
CA ILE A 47 -21.39 -7.22 8.52
C ILE A 47 -20.31 -8.22 8.15
N TYR A 48 -20.64 -9.49 7.98
CA TYR A 48 -19.64 -10.53 7.69
C TYR A 48 -18.99 -10.33 6.34
N SER A 49 -19.74 -9.92 5.34
CA SER A 49 -19.18 -9.63 4.02
C SER A 49 -18.24 -8.42 4.06
N LEU A 50 -18.62 -7.38 4.78
CA LEU A 50 -17.78 -6.19 4.91
C LEU A 50 -16.50 -6.50 5.65
N VAL A 51 -16.56 -7.30 6.73
CA VAL A 51 -15.37 -7.70 7.48
C VAL A 51 -14.39 -8.46 6.58
N ALA A 52 -14.90 -9.38 5.77
CA ALA A 52 -14.05 -10.14 4.86
C ALA A 52 -13.38 -9.24 3.83
N PHE A 53 -14.09 -8.27 3.28
CA PHE A 53 -13.52 -7.30 2.34
C PHE A 53 -12.48 -6.38 3.01
N GLU A 54 -12.73 -5.98 4.26
CA GLU A 54 -11.75 -5.20 5.03
C GLU A 54 -10.47 -5.99 5.26
N GLU A 55 -10.59 -7.27 5.65
CA GLU A 55 -9.44 -8.13 5.86
C GLU A 55 -8.63 -8.29 4.58
N HIS A 56 -9.31 -8.37 3.44
CA HIS A 56 -8.63 -8.46 2.16
C HIS A 56 -7.84 -7.19 1.84
N ILE A 57 -8.40 -6.01 2.15
CA ILE A 57 -7.67 -4.74 2.00
C ILE A 57 -6.43 -4.73 2.89
N VAL A 58 -6.55 -5.17 4.14
CA VAL A 58 -5.42 -5.24 5.07
C VAL A 58 -4.31 -6.12 4.51
N GLU A 59 -4.66 -7.29 3.97
CA GLU A 59 -3.69 -8.19 3.37
C GLU A 59 -2.97 -7.56 2.19
N GLU A 60 -3.71 -6.87 1.32
CA GLU A 60 -3.11 -6.23 0.15
C GLU A 60 -2.23 -5.05 0.53
N ILE A 61 -2.61 -4.27 1.53
CA ILE A 61 -1.74 -3.22 2.05
C ILE A 61 -0.43 -3.82 2.59
N ALA A 62 -0.53 -4.91 3.34
CA ALA A 62 0.65 -5.59 3.88
C ALA A 62 1.57 -6.08 2.75
N ASP A 63 1.00 -6.65 1.68
CA ASP A 63 1.77 -7.11 0.54
C ASP A 63 2.54 -5.97 -0.13
N VAL A 64 1.88 -4.84 -0.35
CA VAL A 64 2.52 -3.64 -0.92
C VAL A 64 3.62 -3.13 0.01
N CYS A 65 3.35 -3.05 1.31
CA CYS A 65 4.33 -2.57 2.28
C CYS A 65 5.57 -3.45 2.34
N VAL A 66 5.41 -4.76 2.29
CA VAL A 66 6.55 -5.70 2.29
C VAL A 66 7.44 -5.46 1.07
N LEU A 67 6.85 -5.22 -0.10
CA LEU A 67 7.63 -4.92 -1.30
C LEU A 67 8.35 -3.59 -1.21
N LEU A 68 7.68 -2.56 -0.68
CA LEU A 68 8.32 -1.26 -0.47
C LEU A 68 9.49 -1.36 0.50
N MET A 69 9.36 -2.15 1.55
CA MET A 69 10.43 -2.38 2.51
C MET A 69 11.60 -3.12 1.88
N GLN A 70 11.34 -4.11 1.02
CA GLN A 70 12.38 -4.81 0.28
C GLN A 70 13.19 -3.86 -0.59
N ILE A 71 12.51 -2.98 -1.32
CA ILE A 71 13.14 -1.99 -2.19
C ILE A 71 13.97 -1.00 -1.37
N THR A 72 13.41 -0.55 -0.25
CA THR A 72 14.10 0.36 0.66
C THR A 72 15.42 -0.24 1.15
N ASP A 73 15.39 -1.50 1.57
CA ASP A 73 16.58 -2.18 2.06
C ASP A 73 17.57 -2.51 0.94
N TYR A 74 17.04 -2.84 -0.24
CA TYR A 74 17.89 -3.11 -1.40
C TYR A 74 18.78 -1.92 -1.75
N PHE A 75 18.21 -0.71 -1.74
CA PHE A 75 18.94 0.52 -2.02
C PHE A 75 19.61 1.14 -0.80
N LYS A 76 19.48 0.49 0.37
CA LYS A 76 20.05 0.98 1.64
C LYS A 76 19.58 2.40 1.96
N LEU A 77 18.30 2.65 1.74
CA LEU A 77 17.72 3.97 1.98
C LEU A 77 17.48 4.19 3.47
N ASP A 78 17.51 5.46 3.87
CA ASP A 78 17.32 5.85 5.26
C ASP A 78 15.82 6.01 5.57
N VAL A 79 15.28 5.11 6.37
CA VAL A 79 13.85 5.14 6.73
C VAL A 79 13.43 6.45 7.41
N PRO A 80 14.20 6.99 8.38
CA PRO A 80 13.86 8.31 8.95
C PRO A 80 13.75 9.43 7.92
N SER A 81 14.59 9.41 6.89
CA SER A 81 14.50 10.40 5.81
C SER A 81 13.21 10.25 5.00
N ILE A 82 12.78 9.01 4.76
CA ILE A 82 11.51 8.73 4.06
C ILE A 82 10.35 9.26 4.90
N ASP A 83 10.34 8.96 6.19
CA ASP A 83 9.28 9.40 7.11
C ASP A 83 9.17 10.92 7.15
N LYS A 84 10.30 11.61 7.20
CA LYS A 84 10.32 13.06 7.22
C LYS A 84 9.73 13.65 5.93
N ILE A 85 10.08 13.08 4.80
CA ILE A 85 9.54 13.54 3.52
C ILE A 85 8.04 13.25 3.44
N MET A 86 7.58 12.13 3.97
CA MET A 86 6.15 11.81 4.03
C MET A 86 5.39 12.88 4.82
N GLU A 87 5.90 13.28 5.98
CA GLU A 87 5.29 14.34 6.78
C GLU A 87 5.19 15.64 6.00
N MET A 88 6.26 16.03 5.33
CA MET A 88 6.28 17.25 4.52
C MET A 88 5.25 17.20 3.39
N LYS A 89 5.12 16.04 2.75
CA LYS A 89 4.14 15.87 1.67
C LYS A 89 2.71 15.91 2.17
N ILE A 90 2.46 15.33 3.33
CA ILE A 90 1.14 15.38 3.96
C ILE A 90 0.78 16.82 4.30
N ASP A 91 1.68 17.56 4.92
CA ASP A 91 1.46 18.96 5.26
C ASP A 91 1.18 19.81 4.02
N ARG A 92 1.90 19.54 2.94
CA ARG A 92 1.71 20.24 1.67
C ARG A 92 0.30 19.99 1.11
N GLN A 93 -0.17 18.75 1.17
CA GLN A 93 -1.50 18.40 0.68
C GLN A 93 -2.59 19.08 1.52
N ILE A 94 -2.43 19.10 2.83
CA ILE A 94 -3.36 19.79 3.72
C ILE A 94 -3.41 21.28 3.38
N GLU A 95 -2.25 21.90 3.13
CA GLU A 95 -2.18 23.30 2.76
C GLU A 95 -2.89 23.57 1.44
N ARG A 96 -2.73 22.68 0.45
CA ARG A 96 -3.41 22.79 -0.84
C ARG A 96 -4.92 22.72 -0.69
N ILE A 97 -5.40 21.84 0.18
CA ILE A 97 -6.84 21.74 0.47
C ILE A 97 -7.37 23.05 1.05
N LYS A 98 -6.63 23.64 2.01
CA LYS A 98 -7.02 24.94 2.60
C LYS A 98 -7.11 26.04 1.56
N ASN A 99 -6.26 26.00 0.55
CA ASN A 99 -6.22 26.99 -0.52
C ASN A 99 -7.17 26.68 -1.67
N GLY A 100 -7.99 25.62 -1.53
CA GLY A 100 -8.95 25.26 -2.56
C GLY A 100 -8.34 24.50 -3.74
N GLU A 101 -7.11 24.03 -3.62
CA GLU A 101 -6.44 23.28 -4.68
C GLU A 101 -6.82 21.80 -4.63
N HIS A 102 -6.78 21.18 -5.79
CA HIS A 102 -6.96 19.74 -5.92
C HIS A 102 -5.62 19.05 -6.08
N ASN A 103 -5.57 17.81 -5.63
CA ASN A 103 -4.37 17.00 -5.69
C ASN A 103 -3.98 16.62 -7.11
#